data_0e9f2f9fa039eff92c8bb715a3daec38
#
_entry.id   0e9f2f9fa039eff92c8bb715a3daec38
#
_cell.length_a   1.000
_cell.length_b   1.000
_cell.length_c   1.000
_cell.angle_alpha   90.00
_cell.angle_beta   90.00
_cell.angle_gamma   90.00
#
_symmetry.space_group_name_H-M   'P 1'
#
loop_
_entity.id
_entity.type
_entity.pdbx_description
1 polymer ?
#
loop_
_entity_poly.entity_id
_entity_poly.type
_entity_poly.pdbx_seq_one_letter_code
_entity_poly.pdbx_strand_id
1 'polypeptide(L)'
;IAESWDITGNGTIYTFHLRQGVKFHSGRNVTANDFKYSLERVCDPATGSQTAETYLGDIVGVKEKLQGKANEVSGIKVLDDYTLQITIDAPKEYFLAKLTYPTAFVVDKANVEMGSDWWRRPNGTGPFKLKQWKAGNVITLERNELYYLEPAKLRQVVYTLQGVPMTG
;
A
#
# COMPACT_ATOMS: atom_id res chain seq x y z
N ILE A 1 1.39 -8.19 -5.10
CA ILE A 1 0.55 -9.17 -4.36
C ILE A 1 -0.51 -9.78 -5.28
N ALA A 2 -1.06 -9.05 -6.26
CA ALA A 2 -1.89 -9.67 -7.28
C ALA A 2 -1.08 -10.69 -8.11
N GLU A 3 -1.67 -11.85 -8.36
CA GLU A 3 -1.08 -12.90 -9.21
C GLU A 3 -1.43 -12.69 -10.68
N SER A 4 -2.66 -12.22 -10.92
CA SER A 4 -3.21 -11.95 -12.24
C SER A 4 -4.28 -10.87 -12.16
N TRP A 5 -4.70 -10.39 -13.30
CA TRP A 5 -5.83 -9.48 -13.42
C TRP A 5 -6.51 -9.63 -14.77
N ASP A 6 -7.80 -9.38 -14.80
CA ASP A 6 -8.62 -9.30 -16.01
C ASP A 6 -8.97 -7.84 -16.29
N ILE A 7 -8.98 -7.47 -17.57
CA ILE A 7 -9.38 -6.13 -18.02
C ILE A 7 -10.63 -6.29 -18.89
N THR A 8 -11.71 -5.69 -18.45
CA THR A 8 -13.02 -5.73 -19.14
C THR A 8 -13.60 -4.31 -19.28
N GLY A 9 -14.87 -4.18 -19.69
CA GLY A 9 -15.50 -2.87 -19.83
C GLY A 9 -14.76 -1.93 -20.78
N ASN A 10 -14.27 -2.46 -21.91
CA ASN A 10 -13.46 -1.70 -22.88
C ASN A 10 -12.24 -1.02 -22.24
N GLY A 11 -11.58 -1.68 -21.30
CA GLY A 11 -10.35 -1.18 -20.66
C GLY A 11 -10.58 -0.33 -19.41
N THR A 12 -11.80 -0.34 -18.85
CA THR A 12 -12.11 0.48 -17.67
C THR A 12 -12.30 -0.32 -16.39
N ILE A 13 -12.45 -1.64 -16.44
CA ILE A 13 -12.68 -2.48 -15.27
C ILE A 13 -11.50 -3.45 -15.12
N TYR A 14 -10.81 -3.36 -13.98
CA TYR A 14 -9.70 -4.21 -13.61
C TYR A 14 -10.11 -5.11 -12.45
N THR A 15 -10.11 -6.41 -12.66
CA THR A 15 -10.39 -7.41 -11.61
C THR A 15 -9.08 -8.09 -11.25
N PHE A 16 -8.57 -7.81 -10.05
CA PHE A 16 -7.31 -8.34 -9.53
C PHE A 16 -7.56 -9.60 -8.72
N HIS A 17 -6.84 -10.67 -9.05
CA HIS A 17 -6.81 -11.90 -8.27
C HIS A 17 -5.60 -11.87 -7.35
N LEU A 18 -5.85 -11.80 -6.05
CA LEU A 18 -4.82 -11.64 -5.04
C LEU A 18 -4.24 -13.00 -4.64
N ARG A 19 -2.94 -13.02 -4.41
CA ARG A 19 -2.23 -14.16 -3.86
C ARG A 19 -2.74 -14.50 -2.47
N GLN A 20 -3.13 -15.75 -2.27
CA GLN A 20 -3.52 -16.25 -0.95
C GLN A 20 -2.29 -16.48 -0.06
N GLY A 21 -2.47 -16.40 1.25
CA GLY A 21 -1.40 -16.66 2.22
C GLY A 21 -0.37 -15.53 2.36
N VAL A 22 -0.53 -14.40 1.67
CA VAL A 22 0.28 -13.20 1.91
C VAL A 22 0.01 -12.69 3.31
N LYS A 23 1.08 -12.41 4.07
CA LYS A 23 0.97 -11.95 5.45
C LYS A 23 1.61 -10.59 5.65
N PHE A 24 0.99 -9.79 6.49
CA PHE A 24 1.67 -8.68 7.13
C PHE A 24 2.78 -9.20 8.05
N HIS A 25 3.73 -8.34 8.41
CA HIS A 25 4.84 -8.68 9.32
C HIS A 25 4.36 -9.20 10.68
N SER A 26 3.15 -8.83 11.11
CA SER A 26 2.47 -9.34 12.31
C SER A 26 1.97 -10.78 12.19
N GLY A 27 1.96 -11.36 10.98
CA GLY A 27 1.43 -12.70 10.70
C GLY A 27 -0.03 -12.75 10.26
N ARG A 28 -0.78 -11.62 10.31
CA ARG A 28 -2.17 -11.55 9.81
C ARG A 28 -2.19 -11.68 8.28
N ASN A 29 -3.12 -12.44 7.73
CA ASN A 29 -3.31 -12.54 6.28
C ASN A 29 -3.80 -11.20 5.70
N VAL A 30 -3.32 -10.92 4.49
CA VAL A 30 -3.79 -9.79 3.66
C VAL A 30 -4.99 -10.24 2.86
N THR A 31 -6.01 -9.41 2.78
CA THR A 31 -7.22 -9.62 1.98
C THR A 31 -7.52 -8.42 1.08
N ALA A 32 -8.50 -8.56 0.20
CA ALA A 32 -8.97 -7.48 -0.66
C ALA A 32 -9.53 -6.29 0.13
N ASN A 33 -10.07 -6.53 1.33
CA ASN A 33 -10.51 -5.47 2.24
C ASN A 33 -9.37 -4.56 2.69
N ASP A 34 -8.16 -5.09 2.87
CA ASP A 34 -6.98 -4.29 3.23
C ASP A 34 -6.59 -3.34 2.11
N PHE A 35 -6.71 -3.78 0.85
CA PHE A 35 -6.48 -2.91 -0.31
C PHE A 35 -7.55 -1.83 -0.42
N LYS A 36 -8.84 -2.19 -0.30
CA LYS A 36 -9.93 -1.19 -0.29
C LYS A 36 -9.68 -0.15 0.79
N TYR A 37 -9.44 -0.57 2.03
CA TYR A 37 -9.13 0.32 3.14
C TYR A 37 -7.94 1.25 2.83
N SER A 38 -6.84 0.70 2.31
CA SER A 38 -5.62 1.47 2.06
C SER A 38 -5.81 2.54 1.00
N LEU A 39 -6.48 2.20 -0.11
CA LEU A 39 -6.77 3.12 -1.20
C LEU A 39 -7.78 4.20 -0.77
N GLU A 40 -8.81 3.85 -0.02
CA GLU A 40 -9.79 4.81 0.51
C GLU A 40 -9.18 5.74 1.56
N ARG A 41 -8.34 5.20 2.43
CA ARG A 41 -7.63 5.99 3.45
C ARG A 41 -6.73 7.06 2.84
N VAL A 42 -5.95 6.71 1.81
CA VAL A 42 -5.05 7.67 1.18
C VAL A 42 -5.81 8.77 0.44
N CYS A 43 -7.05 8.50 0.01
CA CYS A 43 -7.97 9.46 -0.59
C CYS A 43 -8.81 10.24 0.44
N ASP A 44 -8.69 9.95 1.72
CA ASP A 44 -9.37 10.70 2.77
C ASP A 44 -8.70 12.08 2.95
N PRO A 45 -9.47 13.20 2.96
CA PRO A 45 -8.92 14.54 3.19
C PRO A 45 -8.10 14.64 4.48
N ALA A 46 -8.50 13.92 5.53
CA ALA A 46 -7.79 13.90 6.81
C ALA A 46 -6.37 13.29 6.72
N THR A 47 -6.11 12.46 5.71
CA THR A 47 -4.76 11.91 5.45
C THR A 47 -3.82 12.95 4.86
N GLY A 48 -4.33 13.96 4.14
CA GLY A 48 -3.53 15.04 3.55
C GLY A 48 -2.54 14.56 2.48
N SER A 49 -2.88 13.49 1.73
CA SER A 49 -1.99 12.93 0.71
C SER A 49 -1.77 13.92 -0.45
N GLN A 50 -0.51 14.21 -0.75
CA GLN A 50 -0.13 15.07 -1.87
C GLN A 50 -0.11 14.32 -3.22
N THR A 51 -0.26 13.00 -3.21
CA THR A 51 -0.08 12.15 -4.39
C THR A 51 -1.33 11.36 -4.77
N ALA A 52 -2.35 11.31 -3.90
CA ALA A 52 -3.54 10.50 -4.13
C ALA A 52 -4.26 10.86 -5.43
N GLU A 53 -4.46 12.15 -5.73
CA GLU A 53 -5.13 12.58 -6.95
C GLU A 53 -4.35 12.19 -8.21
N THR A 54 -3.02 12.36 -8.18
CA THR A 54 -2.14 12.03 -9.32
C THR A 54 -2.17 10.53 -9.66
N TYR A 55 -2.08 9.68 -8.65
CA TYR A 55 -1.92 8.24 -8.86
C TYR A 55 -3.24 7.46 -8.85
N LEU A 56 -4.24 7.91 -8.11
CA LEU A 56 -5.52 7.22 -7.94
C LEU A 56 -6.72 7.97 -8.54
N GLY A 57 -6.54 9.23 -8.98
CA GLY A 57 -7.62 10.09 -9.47
C GLY A 57 -8.34 9.59 -10.73
N ASP A 58 -7.80 8.58 -11.41
CA ASP A 58 -8.46 7.88 -12.52
C ASP A 58 -9.56 6.91 -12.04
N ILE A 59 -9.52 6.49 -10.77
CA ILE A 59 -10.51 5.58 -10.19
C ILE A 59 -11.81 6.35 -9.93
N VAL A 60 -12.93 5.79 -10.37
CA VAL A 60 -14.25 6.38 -10.18
C VAL A 60 -14.54 6.57 -8.69
N GLY A 61 -14.94 7.77 -8.30
CA GLY A 61 -15.27 8.13 -6.92
C GLY A 61 -14.08 8.64 -6.09
N VAL A 62 -12.85 8.59 -6.60
CA VAL A 62 -11.68 9.12 -5.87
C VAL A 62 -11.75 10.64 -5.71
N LYS A 63 -12.17 11.37 -6.74
CA LYS A 63 -12.27 12.83 -6.68
C LYS A 63 -13.31 13.29 -5.66
N GLU A 64 -14.44 12.60 -5.60
CA GLU A 64 -15.50 12.84 -4.61
C GLU A 64 -15.01 12.56 -3.19
N LYS A 65 -14.27 11.47 -3.00
CA LYS A 65 -13.66 11.11 -1.71
C LYS A 65 -12.64 12.17 -1.26
N LEU A 66 -11.72 12.59 -2.14
CA LEU A 66 -10.72 13.63 -1.87
C LEU A 66 -11.35 14.97 -1.48
N GLN A 67 -12.55 15.26 -2.00
CA GLN A 67 -13.31 16.49 -1.69
C GLN A 67 -14.16 16.35 -0.42
N GLY A 68 -14.15 15.19 0.26
CA GLY A 68 -14.98 14.92 1.42
C GLY A 68 -16.47 14.74 1.10
N LYS A 69 -16.82 14.55 -0.19
CA LYS A 69 -18.22 14.40 -0.66
C LYS A 69 -18.72 12.97 -0.63
N ALA A 70 -17.83 12.00 -0.44
CA ALA A 70 -18.14 10.57 -0.38
C ALA A 70 -17.37 9.90 0.76
N ASN A 71 -18.01 8.93 1.43
CA ASN A 71 -17.39 8.12 2.48
C ASN A 71 -16.56 6.97 1.92
N GLU A 72 -16.88 6.52 0.71
CA GLU A 72 -16.22 5.41 0.02
C GLU A 72 -15.85 5.80 -1.40
N VAL A 73 -14.92 5.06 -2.00
CA VAL A 73 -14.56 5.18 -3.42
C VAL A 73 -15.40 4.18 -4.21
N SER A 74 -16.41 4.66 -4.94
CA SER A 74 -17.41 3.82 -5.63
C SER A 74 -16.82 2.88 -6.68
N GLY A 75 -15.68 3.23 -7.26
CA GLY A 75 -14.96 2.41 -8.23
C GLY A 75 -14.13 1.28 -7.60
N ILE A 76 -14.08 1.13 -6.27
CA ILE A 76 -13.33 0.06 -5.61
C ILE A 76 -14.32 -0.91 -4.96
N LYS A 77 -14.34 -2.16 -5.43
CA LYS A 77 -15.23 -3.21 -4.94
C LYS A 77 -14.43 -4.43 -4.50
N VAL A 78 -14.74 -4.93 -3.32
CA VAL A 78 -14.32 -6.24 -2.85
C VAL A 78 -15.36 -7.25 -3.30
N LEU A 79 -15.00 -8.18 -4.19
CA LEU A 79 -15.89 -9.22 -4.65
C LEU A 79 -15.86 -10.44 -3.71
N ASP A 80 -14.67 -10.76 -3.21
CA ASP A 80 -14.42 -11.73 -2.15
C ASP A 80 -13.07 -11.40 -1.47
N ASP A 81 -12.63 -12.21 -0.51
CA ASP A 81 -11.41 -11.96 0.28
C ASP A 81 -10.14 -11.82 -0.58
N TYR A 82 -10.13 -12.37 -1.79
CA TYR A 82 -8.96 -12.38 -2.67
C TYR A 82 -9.24 -11.81 -4.06
N THR A 83 -10.40 -11.17 -4.25
CA THR A 83 -10.76 -10.56 -5.53
C THR A 83 -11.16 -9.10 -5.34
N LEU A 84 -10.33 -8.21 -5.87
CA LEU A 84 -10.53 -6.76 -5.85
C LEU A 84 -10.85 -6.26 -7.25
N GLN A 85 -11.94 -5.53 -7.40
CA GLN A 85 -12.28 -4.89 -8.67
C GLN A 85 -12.11 -3.37 -8.57
N ILE A 86 -11.45 -2.79 -9.57
CA ILE A 86 -11.24 -1.33 -9.69
C ILE A 86 -11.81 -0.87 -11.03
N THR A 87 -12.66 0.16 -10.99
CA THR A 87 -13.23 0.81 -12.18
C THR A 87 -12.61 2.19 -12.33
N ILE A 88 -12.12 2.50 -13.54
CA ILE A 88 -11.57 3.81 -13.90
C ILE A 88 -12.50 4.57 -14.84
N ASP A 89 -12.33 5.89 -14.91
CA ASP A 89 -13.18 6.83 -15.66
C ASP A 89 -13.11 6.66 -17.19
N ALA A 90 -11.94 6.24 -17.70
CA ALA A 90 -11.71 5.98 -19.12
C ALA A 90 -10.55 4.97 -19.28
N PRO A 91 -10.44 4.28 -20.43
CA PRO A 91 -9.32 3.37 -20.71
C PRO A 91 -7.97 4.11 -20.67
N LYS A 92 -7.02 3.59 -19.89
CA LYS A 92 -5.69 4.21 -19.70
C LYS A 92 -4.63 3.14 -19.63
N GLU A 93 -3.78 3.06 -20.63
CA GLU A 93 -2.70 2.06 -20.71
C GLU A 93 -1.72 2.14 -19.54
N TYR A 94 -1.53 3.33 -18.99
CA TYR A 94 -0.62 3.58 -17.87
C TYR A 94 -1.22 3.30 -16.48
N PHE A 95 -2.49 2.92 -16.36
CA PHE A 95 -3.15 2.79 -15.06
C PHE A 95 -2.44 1.78 -14.14
N LEU A 96 -2.08 0.61 -14.66
CA LEU A 96 -1.35 -0.40 -13.88
C LEU A 96 0.00 0.12 -13.37
N ALA A 97 0.69 0.94 -14.16
CA ALA A 97 1.95 1.54 -13.73
C ALA A 97 1.76 2.51 -12.55
N LYS A 98 0.65 3.26 -12.51
CA LYS A 98 0.33 4.12 -11.36
C LYS A 98 0.18 3.34 -10.06
N LEU A 99 -0.37 2.12 -10.11
CA LEU A 99 -0.54 1.26 -8.93
C LEU A 99 0.77 0.70 -8.37
N THR A 100 1.89 0.85 -9.07
CA THR A 100 3.22 0.49 -8.54
C THR A 100 3.82 1.55 -7.62
N TYR A 101 3.21 2.73 -7.55
CA TYR A 101 3.68 3.81 -6.70
C TYR A 101 3.24 3.59 -5.23
N PRO A 102 4.04 4.04 -4.23
CA PRO A 102 3.74 3.84 -2.81
C PRO A 102 2.35 4.28 -2.35
N THR A 103 1.73 5.25 -3.04
CA THR A 103 0.34 5.69 -2.77
C THR A 103 -0.67 4.54 -2.83
N ALA A 104 -0.40 3.49 -3.62
CA ALA A 104 -1.26 2.32 -3.75
C ALA A 104 -0.82 1.12 -2.87
N PHE A 105 0.17 1.29 -1.99
CA PHE A 105 0.63 0.20 -1.13
C PHE A 105 -0.39 -0.11 -0.04
N VAL A 106 -0.53 -1.42 0.23
CA VAL A 106 -1.40 -1.90 1.29
C VAL A 106 -0.82 -1.61 2.68
N VAL A 107 -1.66 -1.10 3.59
CA VAL A 107 -1.35 -0.89 5.01
C VAL A 107 -2.32 -1.66 5.89
N ASP A 108 -1.87 -2.07 7.06
CA ASP A 108 -2.72 -2.73 8.05
C ASP A 108 -3.53 -1.70 8.83
N LYS A 109 -4.87 -1.79 8.74
CA LYS A 109 -5.78 -0.90 9.45
C LYS A 109 -5.50 -0.86 10.95
N ALA A 110 -5.33 -2.03 11.58
CA ALA A 110 -5.07 -2.10 13.02
C ALA A 110 -3.76 -1.39 13.40
N ASN A 111 -2.74 -1.46 12.55
CA ASN A 111 -1.49 -0.74 12.76
C ASN A 111 -1.68 0.79 12.62
N VAL A 112 -2.41 1.24 11.60
CA VAL A 112 -2.71 2.67 11.39
C VAL A 112 -3.49 3.26 12.57
N GLU A 113 -4.42 2.52 13.14
CA GLU A 113 -5.27 2.94 14.27
C GLU A 113 -4.54 2.94 15.62
N MET A 114 -3.28 2.51 15.70
CA MET A 114 -2.47 2.58 16.93
C MET A 114 -2.11 4.01 17.38
N GLY A 115 -2.34 5.03 16.53
CA GLY A 115 -2.08 6.43 16.85
C GLY A 115 -1.29 7.17 15.76
N SER A 116 -1.05 8.46 15.97
CA SER A 116 -0.42 9.35 14.97
C SER A 116 1.02 8.98 14.61
N ASP A 117 1.69 8.16 15.41
CA ASP A 117 3.06 7.70 15.21
C ASP A 117 3.16 6.25 14.70
N TRP A 118 2.04 5.66 14.19
CA TRP A 118 1.96 4.30 13.68
C TRP A 118 3.07 3.97 12.66
N TRP A 119 3.44 4.94 11.84
CA TRP A 119 4.47 4.82 10.81
C TRP A 119 5.88 4.55 11.36
N ARG A 120 6.12 4.80 12.66
CA ARG A 120 7.36 4.43 13.34
C ARG A 120 7.44 2.94 13.68
N ARG A 121 6.33 2.23 13.59
CA ARG A 121 6.20 0.79 13.83
C ARG A 121 5.44 0.13 12.67
N PRO A 122 5.97 0.22 11.43
CA PRO A 122 5.26 -0.20 10.24
C PRO A 122 5.00 -1.70 10.24
N ASN A 123 3.78 -2.09 9.84
CA ASN A 123 3.37 -3.47 9.64
C ASN A 123 3.05 -3.68 8.15
N GLY A 124 4.08 -3.94 7.36
CA GLY A 124 3.98 -4.13 5.91
C GLY A 124 4.00 -5.61 5.51
N THR A 125 4.14 -5.84 4.20
CA THR A 125 4.18 -7.18 3.58
C THR A 125 5.52 -7.46 2.89
N GLY A 126 6.50 -6.56 3.03
CA GLY A 126 7.75 -6.61 2.30
C GLY A 126 8.75 -7.68 2.78
N PRO A 127 9.86 -7.88 2.04
CA PRO A 127 10.87 -8.88 2.36
C PRO A 127 11.70 -8.54 3.61
N PHE A 128 11.60 -7.30 4.08
CA PHE A 128 12.23 -6.84 5.32
C PHE A 128 11.20 -6.18 6.21
N LYS A 129 11.36 -6.31 7.53
CA LYS A 129 10.57 -5.65 8.56
C LYS A 129 11.45 -4.77 9.45
N LEU A 130 10.86 -3.73 10.04
CA LEU A 130 11.58 -2.85 10.93
C LEU A 130 11.95 -3.59 12.23
N LYS A 131 13.24 -3.65 12.54
CA LYS A 131 13.75 -4.17 13.82
C LYS A 131 13.98 -3.05 14.82
N GLN A 132 14.57 -1.94 14.37
CA GLN A 132 14.91 -0.82 15.22
C GLN A 132 14.95 0.48 14.43
N TRP A 133 14.46 1.54 15.03
CA TRP A 133 14.62 2.90 14.54
C TRP A 133 15.04 3.82 15.67
N LYS A 134 16.29 4.28 15.62
CA LYS A 134 16.81 5.35 16.47
C LYS A 134 16.92 6.62 15.63
N ALA A 135 16.04 7.59 15.89
CA ALA A 135 15.98 8.84 15.13
C ALA A 135 17.35 9.53 15.10
N GLY A 136 17.78 10.00 13.92
CA GLY A 136 19.06 10.66 13.71
C GLY A 136 20.30 9.76 13.83
N ASN A 137 20.14 8.45 14.03
CA ASN A 137 21.25 7.54 14.24
C ASN A 137 21.20 6.32 13.30
N VAL A 138 20.24 5.43 13.49
CA VAL A 138 20.23 4.15 12.77
C VAL A 138 18.81 3.66 12.52
N ILE A 139 18.60 3.09 11.33
CA ILE A 139 17.45 2.24 11.02
C ILE A 139 17.98 0.84 10.74
N THR A 140 17.48 -0.15 11.45
CA THR A 140 17.82 -1.55 11.25
C THR A 140 16.59 -2.30 10.79
N LEU A 141 16.72 -2.97 9.66
CA LEU A 141 15.73 -3.87 9.12
C LEU A 141 16.20 -5.31 9.29
N GLU A 142 15.29 -6.22 9.58
CA GLU A 142 15.57 -7.67 9.58
C GLU A 142 14.72 -8.37 8.53
N ARG A 143 15.22 -9.51 8.04
CA ARG A 143 14.52 -10.32 7.04
C ARG A 143 13.16 -10.76 7.56
N ASN A 144 12.15 -10.67 6.69
CA ASN A 144 10.82 -11.22 6.93
C ASN A 144 10.79 -12.68 6.48
N GLU A 145 10.78 -13.60 7.43
CA GLU A 145 10.71 -15.05 7.16
C GLU A 145 9.32 -15.48 6.64
N LEU A 146 8.30 -14.60 6.77
CA LEU A 146 6.93 -14.83 6.27
C LEU A 146 6.71 -14.20 4.90
N TYR A 147 7.77 -13.74 4.22
CA TYR A 147 7.64 -13.12 2.91
C TYR A 147 7.06 -14.10 1.90
N TYR A 148 6.07 -13.67 1.13
CA TYR A 148 5.27 -14.51 0.23
C TYR A 148 5.98 -14.93 -1.07
N LEU A 149 7.16 -14.40 -1.33
CA LEU A 149 8.08 -14.84 -2.38
C LEU A 149 9.34 -15.45 -1.74
N GLU A 150 10.40 -15.60 -2.53
CA GLU A 150 11.68 -16.07 -1.99
C GLU A 150 12.20 -15.10 -0.91
N PRO A 151 12.52 -15.58 0.30
CA PRO A 151 13.07 -14.74 1.36
C PRO A 151 14.36 -14.04 0.93
N ALA A 152 14.57 -12.82 1.39
CA ALA A 152 15.79 -12.07 1.10
C ALA A 152 17.03 -12.84 1.57
N LYS A 153 18.12 -12.82 0.78
CA LYS A 153 19.38 -13.49 1.12
C LYS A 153 20.05 -12.85 2.33
N LEU A 154 19.95 -11.53 2.45
CA LEU A 154 20.47 -10.78 3.60
C LEU A 154 19.56 -11.00 4.81
N ARG A 155 20.16 -11.26 5.97
CA ARG A 155 19.42 -11.39 7.25
C ARG A 155 19.05 -10.03 7.83
N GLN A 156 19.84 -9.01 7.56
CA GLN A 156 19.70 -7.68 8.13
C GLN A 156 20.24 -6.62 7.20
N VAL A 157 19.63 -5.44 7.22
CA VAL A 157 20.11 -4.21 6.56
C VAL A 157 20.17 -3.11 7.61
N VAL A 158 21.28 -2.38 7.65
CA VAL A 158 21.49 -1.28 8.61
C VAL A 158 21.74 0.00 7.83
N TYR A 159 20.89 1.00 8.06
CA TYR A 159 21.10 2.36 7.56
C TYR A 159 21.63 3.23 8.68
N THR A 160 22.87 3.72 8.54
CA THR A 160 23.48 4.68 9.47
C THR A 160 23.12 6.09 9.02
N LEU A 161 22.48 6.85 9.91
CA LEU A 161 22.01 8.22 9.64
C LEU A 161 22.95 9.29 10.20
N GLN A 162 24.19 8.92 10.52
CA GLN A 162 25.21 9.88 10.98
C GLN A 162 25.54 10.81 9.82
N GLY A 163 25.36 12.12 10.02
CA GLY A 163 25.85 13.12 9.09
C GLY A 163 27.34 12.92 8.88
N VAL A 164 27.77 12.89 7.60
CA VAL A 164 29.20 12.99 7.29
C VAL A 164 29.67 14.31 7.91
N PRO A 165 30.70 14.35 8.76
CA PRO A 165 31.28 15.59 9.21
C PRO A 165 31.69 16.36 7.94
N MET A 166 31.10 17.53 7.72
CA MET A 166 31.61 18.44 6.69
C MET A 166 32.97 18.90 7.21
N THR A 167 34.01 18.23 6.77
CA THR A 167 35.37 18.77 6.88
C THR A 167 35.44 19.99 5.98
N GLY A 168 35.40 21.18 6.60
CA GLY A 168 35.72 22.43 5.95
C GLY A 168 37.17 22.49 5.53
#